data_e51b6410ae565eeba3eb8efb591009c1
#
_entry.id   e51b6410ae565eeba3eb8efb591009c1
#
_cell.length_a   1.000
_cell.length_b   1.000
_cell.length_c   1.000
_cell.angle_alpha   90.00
_cell.angle_beta   90.00
_cell.angle_gamma   90.00
#
_symmetry.space_group_name_H-M   'P 1'
#
loop_
_entity.id
_entity.type
_entity.pdbx_description
1 polymer ?
#
loop_
_entity_poly.entity_id
_entity_poly.type
_entity_poly.pdbx_seq_one_letter_code
_entity_poly.pdbx_strand_id
1 'polypeptide(L)'
;MANFLNSLGAKITDAGNDQITIIGVESLKSSSYEILSDRIEAGTYLVAAAITKGKIKLKKINPNNLQAVISKLIEAGAIIEVGDDWISLDMQGKKPKSVDIKTIPHPGFPTDMQAQFCALNSVALGLAVVEETIFENRFQHINELQRMGAAIEIDGKIAKIKGIKQLTAAPIMATDLRASAGLIIAALAAKGETVIDRIYHIDRGYERIEEKLHQLGASITRESG
;
A
#
# COMPACT_ATOMS: atom_id res chain seq x y z
N MET A 1 -5.91 8.44 17.49
CA MET A 1 -6.89 8.21 18.58
C MET A 1 -6.60 9.11 19.79
N ALA A 2 -5.40 9.11 20.40
CA ALA A 2 -5.11 9.92 21.59
C ALA A 2 -5.39 11.43 21.37
N ASN A 3 -4.89 12.01 20.27
CA ASN A 3 -5.15 13.43 19.96
C ASN A 3 -6.65 13.74 19.81
N PHE A 4 -7.41 12.83 19.19
CA PHE A 4 -8.87 12.99 19.09
C PHE A 4 -9.53 12.96 20.47
N LEU A 5 -9.21 11.99 21.31
CA LEU A 5 -9.76 11.92 22.67
C LEU A 5 -9.34 13.14 23.51
N ASN A 6 -8.09 13.60 23.40
CA ASN A 6 -7.62 14.81 24.06
C ASN A 6 -8.37 16.07 23.62
N SER A 7 -8.75 16.15 22.32
CA SER A 7 -9.59 17.26 21.85
C SER A 7 -11.00 17.24 22.48
N LEU A 8 -11.48 16.09 22.93
CA LEU A 8 -12.72 15.92 23.67
C LEU A 8 -12.56 16.16 25.18
N GLY A 9 -11.33 16.47 25.66
CA GLY A 9 -11.05 16.75 27.07
C GLY A 9 -10.45 15.56 27.85
N ALA A 10 -10.10 14.45 27.18
CA ALA A 10 -9.33 13.40 27.81
C ALA A 10 -7.92 13.87 28.18
N LYS A 11 -7.27 13.18 29.10
CA LYS A 11 -5.90 13.44 29.55
C LYS A 11 -5.02 12.24 29.22
N ILE A 12 -4.56 12.16 27.98
CA ILE A 12 -3.71 11.09 27.46
C ILE A 12 -2.37 11.66 27.07
N THR A 13 -1.28 11.13 27.65
CA THR A 13 0.10 11.48 27.33
C THR A 13 0.87 10.25 26.88
N ASP A 14 2.10 10.47 26.37
CA ASP A 14 3.04 9.44 25.95
C ASP A 14 2.54 8.53 24.80
N ALA A 15 1.46 8.91 24.12
CA ALA A 15 0.94 8.17 22.98
C ALA A 15 1.96 8.16 21.83
N GLY A 16 2.35 6.96 21.39
CA GLY A 16 3.42 6.74 20.41
C GLY A 16 4.68 6.10 21.02
N ASN A 17 4.75 6.00 22.33
CA ASN A 17 5.79 5.28 23.08
C ASN A 17 5.26 3.89 23.49
N ASP A 18 6.14 3.10 24.11
CA ASP A 18 5.81 1.76 24.63
C ASP A 18 4.79 1.79 25.78
N GLN A 19 4.66 2.95 26.44
CA GLN A 19 3.72 3.18 27.54
C GLN A 19 2.83 4.38 27.22
N ILE A 20 1.53 4.25 27.46
CA ILE A 20 0.54 5.33 27.34
C ILE A 20 -0.01 5.62 28.73
N THR A 21 0.02 6.88 29.14
CA THR A 21 -0.55 7.33 30.40
C THR A 21 -1.93 7.94 30.17
N ILE A 22 -2.95 7.45 30.89
CA ILE A 22 -4.31 7.93 30.81
C ILE A 22 -4.79 8.33 32.21
N ILE A 23 -5.13 9.60 32.39
CA ILE A 23 -5.77 10.10 33.61
C ILE A 23 -7.26 10.17 33.35
N GLY A 24 -8.04 9.44 34.11
CA GLY A 24 -9.51 9.44 33.99
C GLY A 24 -10.10 10.81 34.18
N VAL A 25 -11.18 11.10 33.45
CA VAL A 25 -11.98 12.34 33.55
C VAL A 25 -13.44 11.98 33.76
N GLU A 26 -14.21 12.85 34.41
CA GLU A 26 -15.63 12.61 34.70
C GLU A 26 -16.49 12.57 33.44
N SER A 27 -16.15 13.39 32.43
CA SER A 27 -16.89 13.44 31.18
C SER A 27 -16.03 13.96 30.03
N LEU A 28 -16.39 13.59 28.80
CA LEU A 28 -15.83 14.15 27.57
C LEU A 28 -16.79 15.21 27.01
N LYS A 29 -16.23 16.19 26.32
CA LYS A 29 -16.98 17.29 25.68
C LYS A 29 -16.99 17.11 24.17
N SER A 30 -17.94 17.74 23.49
CA SER A 30 -17.94 17.81 22.02
C SER A 30 -16.76 18.64 21.52
N SER A 31 -16.18 18.21 20.39
CA SER A 31 -15.08 18.93 19.72
C SER A 31 -15.15 18.71 18.22
N SER A 32 -14.57 19.61 17.45
CA SER A 32 -14.28 19.38 16.02
C SER A 32 -12.90 18.77 15.89
N TYR A 33 -12.77 17.73 15.06
CA TYR A 33 -11.51 17.08 14.82
C TYR A 33 -11.39 16.66 13.36
N GLU A 34 -10.28 17.02 12.71
CA GLU A 34 -9.98 16.58 11.36
C GLU A 34 -9.35 15.18 11.39
N ILE A 35 -9.99 14.24 10.69
CA ILE A 35 -9.50 12.86 10.61
C ILE A 35 -8.22 12.84 9.75
N LEU A 36 -7.22 12.09 10.21
CA LEU A 36 -5.98 11.88 9.47
C LEU A 36 -6.26 11.17 8.15
N SER A 37 -5.51 11.55 7.10
CA SER A 37 -5.49 10.83 5.83
C SER A 37 -5.01 9.39 6.00
N ASP A 38 -5.56 8.47 5.19
CA ASP A 38 -5.15 7.07 5.20
C ASP A 38 -3.76 6.91 4.56
N ARG A 39 -2.78 6.58 5.40
CA ARG A 39 -1.40 6.35 4.96
C ARG A 39 -1.26 5.12 4.06
N ILE A 40 -2.12 4.11 4.21
CA ILE A 40 -2.04 2.90 3.39
C ILE A 40 -2.65 3.15 2.01
N GLU A 41 -3.75 3.88 1.93
CA GLU A 41 -4.28 4.34 0.65
C GLU A 41 -3.23 5.18 -0.09
N ALA A 42 -2.63 6.17 0.59
CA ALA A 42 -1.57 7.00 0.01
C ALA A 42 -0.37 6.17 -0.48
N GLY A 43 0.12 5.23 0.33
CA GLY A 43 1.19 4.31 -0.05
C GLY A 43 0.83 3.46 -1.27
N THR A 44 -0.42 3.03 -1.37
CA THR A 44 -0.93 2.25 -2.51
C THR A 44 -0.84 3.06 -3.81
N TYR A 45 -1.23 4.34 -3.82
CA TYR A 45 -1.09 5.20 -5.01
C TYR A 45 0.37 5.50 -5.36
N LEU A 46 1.25 5.65 -4.37
CA LEU A 46 2.69 5.79 -4.64
C LEU A 46 3.25 4.53 -5.31
N VAL A 47 2.88 3.34 -4.84
CA VAL A 47 3.30 2.07 -5.47
C VAL A 47 2.67 1.92 -6.87
N ALA A 48 1.41 2.33 -7.07
CA ALA A 48 0.77 2.33 -8.39
C ALA A 48 1.55 3.20 -9.40
N ALA A 49 1.98 4.39 -8.99
CA ALA A 49 2.83 5.23 -9.83
C ALA A 49 4.21 4.60 -10.06
N ALA A 50 4.80 3.96 -9.05
CA ALA A 50 6.11 3.34 -9.18
C ALA A 50 6.09 2.14 -10.14
N ILE A 51 5.12 1.23 -10.03
CA ILE A 51 5.03 0.04 -10.89
C ILE A 51 4.74 0.41 -12.35
N THR A 52 3.96 1.46 -12.59
CA THR A 52 3.63 1.99 -13.93
C THR A 52 4.71 2.94 -14.47
N LYS A 53 5.81 3.14 -13.75
CA LYS A 53 6.93 4.03 -14.11
C LYS A 53 6.51 5.49 -14.27
N GLY A 54 5.44 5.88 -13.57
CA GLY A 54 4.77 7.16 -13.67
C GLY A 54 5.28 8.20 -12.69
N LYS A 55 4.48 9.25 -12.57
CA LYS A 55 4.67 10.37 -11.65
C LYS A 55 3.36 10.69 -10.95
N ILE A 56 3.42 10.98 -9.65
CA ILE A 56 2.24 11.36 -8.86
C ILE A 56 2.61 12.40 -7.80
N LYS A 57 1.64 13.26 -7.45
CA LYS A 57 1.71 14.11 -6.27
C LYS A 57 0.46 13.91 -5.41
N LEU A 58 0.65 13.46 -4.18
CA LEU A 58 -0.38 13.33 -3.16
C LEU A 58 -0.37 14.56 -2.26
N LYS A 59 -1.55 15.09 -1.95
CA LYS A 59 -1.76 16.24 -1.07
C LYS A 59 -2.56 15.84 0.16
N LYS A 60 -2.49 16.65 1.21
CA LYS A 60 -3.17 16.42 2.49
C LYS A 60 -2.75 15.11 3.14
N ILE A 61 -1.48 14.77 3.04
CA ILE A 61 -0.88 13.59 3.66
C ILE A 61 0.34 13.98 4.50
N ASN A 62 0.43 13.49 5.73
CA ASN A 62 1.62 13.67 6.53
C ASN A 62 2.70 12.65 6.14
N PRO A 63 3.82 13.07 5.52
CA PRO A 63 4.89 12.16 5.08
C PRO A 63 5.52 11.35 6.23
N ASN A 64 5.51 11.89 7.45
CA ASN A 64 6.09 11.22 8.61
C ASN A 64 5.40 9.89 8.93
N ASN A 65 4.15 9.71 8.52
CA ASN A 65 3.40 8.47 8.72
C ASN A 65 3.76 7.37 7.69
N LEU A 66 4.59 7.71 6.67
CA LEU A 66 4.94 6.84 5.53
C LEU A 66 6.44 6.59 5.37
N GLN A 67 7.27 6.98 6.32
CA GLN A 67 8.73 6.96 6.19
C GLN A 67 9.30 5.61 5.73
N ALA A 68 8.81 4.49 6.29
CA ALA A 68 9.26 3.15 5.90
C ALA A 68 8.91 2.83 4.42
N VAL A 69 7.73 3.25 3.95
CA VAL A 69 7.28 3.06 2.57
C VAL A 69 8.07 3.97 1.62
N ILE A 70 8.25 5.25 1.98
CA ILE A 70 9.03 6.22 1.22
C ILE A 70 10.46 5.72 1.02
N SER A 71 11.11 5.25 2.10
CA SER A 71 12.48 4.72 2.04
C SER A 71 12.59 3.55 1.06
N LYS A 72 11.63 2.63 1.05
CA LYS A 72 11.62 1.49 0.12
C LYS A 72 11.34 1.90 -1.33
N LEU A 73 10.54 2.92 -1.56
CA LEU A 73 10.31 3.45 -2.91
C LEU A 73 11.55 4.19 -3.46
N ILE A 74 12.29 4.91 -2.59
CA ILE A 74 13.59 5.51 -2.96
C ILE A 74 14.60 4.41 -3.31
N GLU A 75 14.69 3.34 -2.50
CA GLU A 75 15.53 2.17 -2.78
C GLU A 75 15.16 1.52 -4.12
N ALA A 76 13.85 1.46 -4.44
CA ALA A 76 13.35 1.00 -5.74
C ALA A 76 13.70 1.93 -6.91
N GLY A 77 14.27 3.10 -6.65
CA GLY A 77 14.74 4.05 -7.66
C GLY A 77 13.79 5.21 -7.94
N ALA A 78 12.78 5.42 -7.12
CA ALA A 78 11.90 6.58 -7.23
C ALA A 78 12.60 7.85 -6.74
N ILE A 79 12.39 8.96 -7.43
CA ILE A 79 12.70 10.30 -6.92
C ILE A 79 11.49 10.76 -6.12
N ILE A 80 11.70 11.01 -4.84
CA ILE A 80 10.61 11.43 -3.93
C ILE A 80 10.98 12.79 -3.31
N GLU A 81 10.02 13.71 -3.37
CA GLU A 81 10.06 14.98 -2.67
C GLU A 81 8.88 15.03 -1.69
N VAL A 82 9.13 15.59 -0.52
CA VAL A 82 8.12 15.73 0.54
C VAL A 82 8.02 17.20 0.98
N GLY A 83 6.82 17.64 1.28
CA GLY A 83 6.55 18.89 1.97
C GLY A 83 5.83 18.64 3.30
N ASP A 84 5.26 19.66 3.89
CA ASP A 84 4.58 19.55 5.19
C ASP A 84 3.35 18.61 5.11
N ASP A 85 2.59 18.70 4.01
CA ASP A 85 1.35 17.96 3.80
C ASP A 85 1.24 17.30 2.43
N TRP A 86 2.36 17.04 1.76
CA TRP A 86 2.36 16.40 0.45
C TRP A 86 3.59 15.53 0.20
N ILE A 87 3.43 14.59 -0.71
CA ILE A 87 4.49 13.70 -1.22
C ILE A 87 4.39 13.69 -2.75
N SER A 88 5.51 13.86 -3.45
CA SER A 88 5.59 13.56 -4.87
C SER A 88 6.54 12.40 -5.13
N LEU A 89 6.22 11.59 -6.14
CA LEU A 89 7.02 10.49 -6.62
C LEU A 89 7.18 10.61 -8.13
N ASP A 90 8.39 10.40 -8.64
CA ASP A 90 8.68 10.37 -10.08
C ASP A 90 9.64 9.21 -10.38
N MET A 91 9.20 8.25 -11.18
CA MET A 91 10.03 7.14 -11.67
C MET A 91 10.83 7.49 -12.93
N GLN A 92 10.64 8.67 -13.52
CA GLN A 92 11.29 9.09 -14.77
C GLN A 92 11.15 8.06 -15.90
N GLY A 93 10.04 7.35 -15.99
CA GLY A 93 9.82 6.29 -16.97
C GLY A 93 10.66 5.01 -16.75
N LYS A 94 11.45 4.94 -15.67
CA LYS A 94 12.36 3.81 -15.41
C LYS A 94 11.63 2.67 -14.67
N LYS A 95 12.05 1.44 -14.95
CA LYS A 95 11.61 0.27 -14.18
C LYS A 95 12.10 0.37 -12.72
N PRO A 96 11.26 -0.04 -11.75
CA PRO A 96 11.71 -0.15 -10.36
C PRO A 96 12.79 -1.21 -10.22
N LYS A 97 13.69 -1.03 -9.25
CA LYS A 97 14.59 -2.07 -8.75
C LYS A 97 13.88 -2.90 -7.70
N SER A 98 14.24 -4.17 -7.59
CA SER A 98 13.74 -5.05 -6.53
C SER A 98 14.20 -4.55 -5.15
N VAL A 99 13.29 -4.61 -4.17
CA VAL A 99 13.55 -4.18 -2.79
C VAL A 99 13.10 -5.26 -1.82
N ASP A 100 13.97 -5.59 -0.88
CA ASP A 100 13.64 -6.50 0.21
C ASP A 100 12.73 -5.83 1.21
N ILE A 101 11.71 -6.58 1.67
CA ILE A 101 10.72 -6.13 2.64
C ILE A 101 10.71 -7.08 3.83
N LYS A 102 10.74 -6.51 5.02
CA LYS A 102 10.42 -7.23 6.26
C LYS A 102 9.34 -6.45 6.99
N THR A 103 8.17 -7.08 7.15
CA THR A 103 7.09 -6.45 7.92
C THR A 103 7.43 -6.48 9.40
N ILE A 104 7.29 -5.36 10.08
CA ILE A 104 7.49 -5.22 11.53
C ILE A 104 6.49 -4.20 12.09
N PRO A 105 6.15 -4.29 13.39
CA PRO A 105 5.26 -3.32 14.03
C PRO A 105 5.72 -1.87 13.80
N HIS A 106 4.77 -0.93 13.87
CA HIS A 106 5.07 0.50 13.77
C HIS A 106 6.19 0.90 14.75
N PRO A 107 7.18 1.69 14.33
CA PRO A 107 7.26 2.47 13.07
C PRO A 107 7.92 1.75 11.88
N GLY A 108 8.04 0.43 11.91
CA GLY A 108 8.63 -0.32 10.81
C GLY A 108 7.74 -0.45 9.57
N PHE A 109 8.15 -1.32 8.64
CA PHE A 109 7.41 -1.49 7.38
C PHE A 109 6.06 -2.17 7.64
N PRO A 110 4.93 -1.51 7.25
CA PRO A 110 3.60 -2.01 7.59
C PRO A 110 3.23 -3.23 6.76
N THR A 111 2.73 -4.27 7.43
CA THR A 111 2.19 -5.46 6.78
C THR A 111 1.06 -5.14 5.79
N ASP A 112 0.35 -4.02 5.96
CA ASP A 112 -0.69 -3.54 5.06
C ASP A 112 -0.19 -3.05 3.69
N MET A 113 1.13 -2.89 3.53
CA MET A 113 1.78 -2.55 2.26
C MET A 113 2.50 -3.75 1.62
N GLN A 114 2.49 -4.91 2.25
CA GLN A 114 3.20 -6.10 1.79
C GLN A 114 2.74 -6.55 0.39
N ALA A 115 1.43 -6.66 0.15
CA ALA A 115 0.88 -7.10 -1.13
C ALA A 115 1.20 -6.14 -2.28
N GLN A 116 1.16 -4.83 -2.04
CA GLN A 116 1.51 -3.80 -3.02
C GLN A 116 2.99 -3.92 -3.43
N PHE A 117 3.89 -4.19 -2.47
CA PHE A 117 5.30 -4.38 -2.79
C PHE A 117 5.60 -5.75 -3.41
N CYS A 118 4.81 -6.79 -3.15
CA CYS A 118 4.87 -8.04 -3.92
C CYS A 118 4.54 -7.78 -5.40
N ALA A 119 3.50 -6.98 -5.68
CA ALA A 119 3.15 -6.58 -7.04
C ALA A 119 4.28 -5.77 -7.70
N LEU A 120 4.85 -4.76 -7.01
CA LEU A 120 5.98 -3.96 -7.50
C LEU A 120 7.18 -4.84 -7.85
N ASN A 121 7.59 -5.71 -6.92
CA ASN A 121 8.73 -6.60 -7.08
C ASN A 121 8.54 -7.61 -8.22
N SER A 122 7.29 -7.99 -8.54
CA SER A 122 7.00 -8.91 -9.63
C SER A 122 7.44 -8.40 -11.01
N VAL A 123 7.55 -7.08 -11.20
CA VAL A 123 8.02 -6.47 -12.46
C VAL A 123 9.33 -5.70 -12.30
N ALA A 124 9.90 -5.66 -11.11
CA ALA A 124 11.12 -4.93 -10.80
C ALA A 124 12.37 -5.59 -11.41
N LEU A 125 13.50 -4.88 -11.42
CA LEU A 125 14.78 -5.41 -11.85
C LEU A 125 15.47 -6.11 -10.69
N GLY A 126 15.63 -7.44 -10.75
CA GLY A 126 16.38 -8.23 -9.78
C GLY A 126 15.53 -9.28 -9.04
N LEU A 127 15.99 -9.65 -7.87
CA LEU A 127 15.35 -10.59 -6.94
C LEU A 127 15.05 -9.84 -5.64
N ALA A 128 13.87 -10.04 -5.08
CA ALA A 128 13.47 -9.52 -3.79
C ALA A 128 13.08 -10.64 -2.83
N VAL A 129 13.31 -10.40 -1.55
CA VAL A 129 12.84 -11.22 -0.44
C VAL A 129 11.81 -10.43 0.35
N VAL A 130 10.62 -10.99 0.51
CA VAL A 130 9.55 -10.42 1.33
C VAL A 130 9.30 -11.34 2.52
N GLU A 131 9.65 -10.89 3.73
CA GLU A 131 9.44 -11.62 4.98
C GLU A 131 8.23 -11.03 5.71
N GLU A 132 7.18 -11.84 5.90
CA GLU A 132 5.98 -11.47 6.67
C GLU A 132 6.11 -11.96 8.11
N THR A 133 6.23 -11.03 9.07
CA THR A 133 6.43 -11.38 10.49
C THR A 133 5.25 -11.06 11.38
N ILE A 134 4.21 -10.41 10.84
CA ILE A 134 3.05 -9.96 11.62
C ILE A 134 1.89 -10.98 11.53
N PHE A 135 1.62 -11.49 10.32
CA PHE A 135 0.55 -12.45 10.07
C PHE A 135 1.09 -13.77 9.52
N GLU A 136 0.48 -14.88 9.94
CA GLU A 136 0.94 -16.21 9.54
C GLU A 136 0.60 -16.57 8.10
N ASN A 137 -0.55 -16.14 7.58
CA ASN A 137 -1.08 -16.54 6.27
C ASN A 137 -1.46 -15.34 5.39
N ARG A 138 -0.49 -14.44 5.11
CA ARG A 138 -0.78 -13.22 4.35
C ARG A 138 -0.28 -13.24 2.90
N PHE A 139 -0.02 -14.43 2.34
CA PHE A 139 0.46 -14.58 0.97
C PHE A 139 -0.59 -15.12 -0.02
N GLN A 140 -1.88 -15.07 0.33
CA GLN A 140 -2.96 -15.59 -0.53
C GLN A 140 -3.00 -14.92 -1.92
N HIS A 141 -2.69 -13.62 -2.01
CA HIS A 141 -2.62 -12.88 -3.26
C HIS A 141 -1.50 -13.36 -4.20
N ILE A 142 -0.49 -14.08 -3.71
CA ILE A 142 0.61 -14.56 -4.53
C ILE A 142 0.12 -15.56 -5.57
N ASN A 143 -0.85 -16.42 -5.25
CA ASN A 143 -1.42 -17.34 -6.21
C ASN A 143 -2.04 -16.58 -7.40
N GLU A 144 -2.70 -15.46 -7.14
CA GLU A 144 -3.28 -14.63 -8.19
C GLU A 144 -2.20 -13.88 -8.99
N LEU A 145 -1.12 -13.40 -8.34
CA LEU A 145 0.04 -12.84 -9.05
C LEU A 145 0.73 -13.89 -9.93
N GLN A 146 0.85 -15.14 -9.47
CA GLN A 146 1.40 -16.24 -10.27
C GLN A 146 0.51 -16.54 -11.48
N ARG A 147 -0.82 -16.45 -11.36
CA ARG A 147 -1.75 -16.57 -12.51
C ARG A 147 -1.51 -15.47 -13.55
N MET A 148 -1.06 -14.28 -13.11
CA MET A 148 -0.62 -13.19 -13.97
C MET A 148 0.82 -13.37 -14.50
N GLY A 149 1.46 -14.51 -14.21
CA GLY A 149 2.81 -14.86 -14.67
C GLY A 149 3.95 -14.42 -13.76
N ALA A 150 3.68 -13.94 -12.54
CA ALA A 150 4.72 -13.56 -11.60
C ALA A 150 5.56 -14.78 -11.18
N ALA A 151 6.88 -14.61 -11.11
CA ALA A 151 7.82 -15.63 -10.67
C ALA A 151 8.07 -15.46 -9.15
N ILE A 152 7.26 -16.15 -8.35
CA ILE A 152 7.28 -16.07 -6.89
C ILE A 152 7.34 -17.45 -6.29
N GLU A 153 8.23 -17.66 -5.34
CA GLU A 153 8.34 -18.86 -4.52
C GLU A 153 8.06 -18.51 -3.06
N ILE A 154 7.25 -19.32 -2.38
CA ILE A 154 6.93 -19.14 -0.95
C ILE A 154 7.61 -20.24 -0.15
N ASP A 155 8.29 -19.84 0.92
CA ASP A 155 8.88 -20.74 1.91
C ASP A 155 8.50 -20.22 3.32
N GLY A 156 7.46 -20.80 3.91
CA GLY A 156 6.91 -20.36 5.19
C GLY A 156 6.50 -18.90 5.18
N LYS A 157 7.21 -18.06 5.92
CA LYS A 157 6.97 -16.62 6.05
C LYS A 157 7.72 -15.76 5.02
N ILE A 158 8.39 -16.39 4.07
CA ILE A 158 9.24 -15.72 3.09
C ILE A 158 8.68 -15.97 1.69
N ALA A 159 8.53 -14.89 0.92
CA ALA A 159 8.29 -14.92 -0.51
C ALA A 159 9.54 -14.41 -1.25
N LYS A 160 10.08 -15.24 -2.14
CA LYS A 160 11.19 -14.87 -3.05
C LYS A 160 10.57 -14.48 -4.40
N ILE A 161 10.78 -13.25 -4.82
CA ILE A 161 10.14 -12.67 -6.00
C ILE A 161 11.21 -12.32 -7.02
N LYS A 162 11.22 -13.02 -8.13
CA LYS A 162 12.08 -12.67 -9.29
C LYS A 162 11.30 -11.79 -10.23
N GLY A 163 11.77 -10.55 -10.41
CA GLY A 163 11.12 -9.63 -11.33
C GLY A 163 11.15 -10.11 -12.77
N ILE A 164 10.00 -10.02 -13.43
CA ILE A 164 9.83 -10.41 -14.83
C ILE A 164 9.72 -9.17 -15.74
N LYS A 165 9.78 -9.39 -17.05
CA LYS A 165 9.68 -8.30 -18.01
C LYS A 165 8.34 -7.58 -17.92
N GLN A 166 7.24 -8.34 -17.81
CA GLN A 166 5.87 -7.85 -17.80
C GLN A 166 4.93 -8.93 -17.28
N LEU A 167 3.93 -8.54 -16.49
CA LEU A 167 2.79 -9.38 -16.13
C LEU A 167 1.82 -9.51 -17.33
N THR A 168 1.07 -10.58 -17.36
CA THR A 168 0.00 -10.84 -18.33
C THR A 168 -1.35 -10.77 -17.65
N ALA A 169 -2.34 -10.29 -18.38
CA ALA A 169 -3.71 -10.26 -17.89
C ALA A 169 -4.23 -11.68 -17.61
N ALA A 170 -5.05 -11.80 -16.57
CA ALA A 170 -5.74 -13.03 -16.20
C ALA A 170 -7.04 -12.67 -15.46
N PRO A 171 -8.05 -13.53 -15.49
CA PRO A 171 -9.15 -13.44 -14.53
C PRO A 171 -8.60 -13.83 -13.15
N ILE A 172 -8.72 -12.92 -12.18
CA ILE A 172 -8.19 -13.06 -10.82
C ILE A 172 -9.26 -12.71 -9.79
N MET A 173 -9.02 -13.08 -8.54
CA MET A 173 -10.00 -12.92 -7.48
C MET A 173 -9.42 -12.12 -6.32
N ALA A 174 -10.13 -11.09 -5.89
CA ALA A 174 -9.84 -10.38 -4.66
C ALA A 174 -10.04 -11.32 -3.46
N THR A 175 -9.03 -11.47 -2.61
CA THR A 175 -9.06 -12.39 -1.44
C THR A 175 -9.31 -11.67 -0.13
N ASP A 176 -8.77 -10.47 0.02
CA ASP A 176 -8.97 -9.57 1.16
C ASP A 176 -8.69 -8.12 0.74
N LEU A 177 -8.90 -7.18 1.66
CA LEU A 177 -8.76 -5.74 1.41
C LEU A 177 -7.38 -5.36 0.84
N ARG A 178 -6.30 -5.82 1.46
CA ARG A 178 -4.92 -5.41 1.11
C ARG A 178 -4.38 -6.19 -0.09
N ALA A 179 -4.69 -7.48 -0.15
CA ALA A 179 -4.43 -8.29 -1.33
C ALA A 179 -5.08 -7.70 -2.58
N SER A 180 -6.35 -7.28 -2.47
CA SER A 180 -7.09 -6.66 -3.58
C SER A 180 -6.38 -5.41 -4.12
N ALA A 181 -5.88 -4.55 -3.23
CA ALA A 181 -5.11 -3.37 -3.64
C ALA A 181 -3.83 -3.75 -4.40
N GLY A 182 -3.09 -4.75 -3.92
CA GLY A 182 -1.91 -5.28 -4.62
C GLY A 182 -2.24 -5.85 -6.00
N LEU A 183 -3.36 -6.56 -6.14
CA LEU A 183 -3.81 -7.13 -7.42
C LEU A 183 -4.25 -6.05 -8.42
N ILE A 184 -4.94 -5.00 -7.97
CA ILE A 184 -5.26 -3.84 -8.83
C ILE A 184 -3.96 -3.19 -9.35
N ILE A 185 -2.98 -2.96 -8.47
CA ILE A 185 -1.67 -2.41 -8.86
C ILE A 185 -0.98 -3.30 -9.89
N ALA A 186 -0.99 -4.62 -9.69
CA ALA A 186 -0.42 -5.58 -10.64
C ALA A 186 -1.13 -5.51 -12.00
N ALA A 187 -2.47 -5.41 -12.00
CA ALA A 187 -3.28 -5.28 -13.21
C ALA A 187 -2.94 -4.02 -14.02
N LEU A 188 -2.66 -2.88 -13.35
CA LEU A 188 -2.23 -1.64 -14.03
C LEU A 188 -0.92 -1.81 -14.82
N ALA A 189 -0.06 -2.75 -14.42
CA ALA A 189 1.21 -3.03 -15.08
C ALA A 189 1.18 -4.25 -16.02
N ALA A 190 0.07 -4.98 -16.06
CA ALA A 190 -0.08 -6.16 -16.90
C ALA A 190 -0.37 -5.80 -18.36
N LYS A 191 -0.06 -6.73 -19.27
CA LYS A 191 -0.46 -6.62 -20.68
C LYS A 191 -1.79 -7.31 -20.90
N GLY A 192 -2.76 -6.60 -21.44
CA GLY A 192 -4.11 -7.09 -21.71
C GLY A 192 -5.10 -6.62 -20.65
N GLU A 193 -6.30 -7.15 -20.69
CA GLU A 193 -7.40 -6.81 -19.80
C GLU A 193 -7.49 -7.82 -18.66
N THR A 194 -7.41 -7.33 -17.41
CA THR A 194 -7.53 -8.15 -16.21
C THR A 194 -8.90 -7.92 -15.57
N VAL A 195 -9.65 -8.98 -15.39
CA VAL A 195 -10.90 -8.96 -14.63
C VAL A 195 -10.63 -9.36 -13.20
N ILE A 196 -11.09 -8.56 -12.25
CA ILE A 196 -10.92 -8.80 -10.81
C ILE A 196 -12.29 -9.01 -10.17
N ASP A 197 -12.57 -10.24 -9.76
CA ASP A 197 -13.79 -10.59 -9.07
C ASP A 197 -13.74 -10.29 -7.57
N ARG A 198 -14.90 -10.27 -6.90
CA ARG A 198 -15.08 -10.06 -5.46
C ARG A 198 -14.55 -8.72 -4.97
N ILE A 199 -14.69 -7.68 -5.76
CA ILE A 199 -14.17 -6.33 -5.47
C ILE A 199 -14.76 -5.68 -4.21
N TYR A 200 -15.84 -6.23 -3.64
CA TYR A 200 -16.41 -5.77 -2.37
C TYR A 200 -15.37 -5.78 -1.22
N HIS A 201 -14.30 -6.58 -1.33
CA HIS A 201 -13.21 -6.54 -0.38
C HIS A 201 -12.46 -5.21 -0.40
N ILE A 202 -12.25 -4.60 -1.59
CA ILE A 202 -11.54 -3.33 -1.74
C ILE A 202 -12.36 -2.16 -1.20
N ASP A 203 -13.69 -2.21 -1.34
CA ASP A 203 -14.61 -1.14 -0.91
C ASP A 203 -14.59 -0.88 0.60
N ARG A 204 -14.06 -1.83 1.38
CA ARG A 204 -13.92 -1.71 2.84
C ARG A 204 -12.86 -0.68 3.27
N GLY A 205 -11.98 -0.26 2.40
CA GLY A 205 -10.89 0.66 2.75
C GLY A 205 -10.36 1.52 1.61
N TYR A 206 -10.95 1.44 0.42
CA TYR A 206 -10.60 2.29 -0.72
C TYR A 206 -11.88 2.84 -1.35
N GLU A 207 -12.16 4.10 -1.06
CA GLU A 207 -13.32 4.76 -1.64
C GLU A 207 -13.11 5.01 -3.12
N ARG A 208 -13.95 4.38 -3.98
CA ARG A 208 -13.98 4.56 -5.43
C ARG A 208 -12.59 4.54 -6.07
N ILE A 209 -11.82 3.50 -5.77
CA ILE A 209 -10.43 3.37 -6.26
C ILE A 209 -10.36 3.43 -7.78
N GLU A 210 -11.35 2.85 -8.48
CA GLU A 210 -11.45 2.87 -9.94
C GLU A 210 -11.59 4.29 -10.49
N GLU A 211 -12.43 5.13 -9.87
CA GLU A 211 -12.61 6.52 -10.31
C GLU A 211 -11.33 7.34 -10.08
N LYS A 212 -10.70 7.19 -8.92
CA LYS A 212 -9.45 7.88 -8.58
C LYS A 212 -8.31 7.46 -9.52
N LEU A 213 -8.16 6.16 -9.80
CA LEU A 213 -7.15 5.67 -10.74
C LEU A 213 -7.45 6.11 -12.18
N HIS A 214 -8.72 6.13 -12.60
CA HIS A 214 -9.11 6.62 -13.90
C HIS A 214 -8.76 8.11 -14.08
N GLN A 215 -9.01 8.95 -13.08
CA GLN A 215 -8.60 10.36 -13.08
C GLN A 215 -7.07 10.55 -13.16
N LEU A 216 -6.31 9.56 -12.70
CA LEU A 216 -4.85 9.54 -12.83
C LEU A 216 -4.37 8.98 -14.17
N GLY A 217 -5.28 8.62 -15.08
CA GLY A 217 -4.97 8.13 -16.42
C GLY A 217 -4.96 6.61 -16.58
N ALA A 218 -5.38 5.85 -15.57
CA ALA A 218 -5.55 4.40 -15.73
C ALA A 218 -6.78 4.05 -16.56
N SER A 219 -6.67 3.01 -17.39
CA SER A 219 -7.83 2.39 -18.05
C SER A 219 -8.42 1.36 -17.10
N ILE A 220 -9.41 1.75 -16.33
CA ILE A 220 -10.08 0.92 -15.32
C ILE A 220 -11.55 1.28 -15.26
N THR A 221 -12.40 0.28 -15.17
CA THR A 221 -13.86 0.43 -15.03
C THR A 221 -14.38 -0.53 -13.97
N ARG A 222 -15.50 -0.19 -13.38
CA ARG A 222 -16.28 -1.09 -12.52
C ARG A 222 -17.47 -1.59 -13.30
N GLU A 223 -17.64 -2.89 -13.36
CA GLU A 223 -18.82 -3.53 -13.94
C GLU A 223 -19.77 -3.96 -12.82
N SER A 224 -21.07 -3.83 -13.09
CA SER A 224 -22.10 -4.42 -12.22
C SER A 224 -22.19 -5.90 -12.54
N GLY A 225 -21.90 -6.74 -11.55
CA GLY A 225 -22.11 -8.20 -11.63
C GLY A 225 -23.59 -8.58 -11.50
#